data_061db8ff3e5ba66ef0e4521c9b8a538a
#
_entry.id   061db8ff3e5ba66ef0e4521c9b8a538a
#
_cell.length_a   1.000
_cell.length_b   1.000
_cell.length_c   1.000
_cell.angle_alpha   90.00
_cell.angle_beta   90.00
_cell.angle_gamma   90.00
#
_symmetry.space_group_name_H-M   'P 1'
#
loop_
_entity.id
_entity.type
_entity.pdbx_description
1 polymer ?
#
loop_
_entity_poly.entity_id
_entity_poly.type
_entity_poly.pdbx_seq_one_letter_code
_entity_poly.pdbx_strand_id
1 'polypeptide(L)'
;MNLNICCPINTLSYGYVSSFFIKELIKLEYDIRVVMIGKPSPDGDLAEFVNDVLSRQDFFYDAPCLKIWHQHDLHTYVGKRESIGFPIFELEDFKPVEKHSCGYPDYLFTCSSWGKNVLINNGLKEENIHVVPLGFNDELFKPCQLPSDNKTIFGNFGKFEIRKGHDVLVEAFNK
;
A
#
# COMPACT_ATOMS: atom_id res chain seq x y z
N MET A 1 17.29 -4.61 12.28
CA MET A 1 16.06 -4.53 13.11
C MET A 1 15.05 -5.53 12.54
N ASN A 2 14.34 -6.29 13.42
CA ASN A 2 13.40 -7.32 12.98
C ASN A 2 12.00 -6.74 12.77
N LEU A 3 11.32 -7.16 11.70
CA LEU A 3 9.96 -6.72 11.36
C LEU A 3 9.17 -7.85 10.71
N ASN A 4 7.94 -8.06 11.16
CA ASN A 4 6.97 -8.91 10.45
C ASN A 4 6.12 -8.05 9.52
N ILE A 5 5.82 -8.53 8.31
CA ILE A 5 4.95 -7.84 7.36
C ILE A 5 3.86 -8.80 6.89
N CYS A 6 2.60 -8.48 7.19
CA CYS A 6 1.43 -9.18 6.66
C CYS A 6 0.95 -8.45 5.40
N CYS A 7 1.12 -9.05 4.23
CA CYS A 7 0.78 -8.37 2.97
C CYS A 7 0.55 -9.35 1.82
N PRO A 8 -0.14 -8.93 0.74
CA PRO A 8 -0.12 -9.66 -0.52
C PRO A 8 1.19 -9.42 -1.27
N ILE A 9 1.59 -10.39 -2.08
CA ILE A 9 2.69 -10.27 -3.05
C ILE A 9 2.16 -10.72 -4.41
N ASN A 10 1.82 -9.77 -5.26
CA ASN A 10 1.29 -10.02 -6.61
C ASN A 10 1.43 -8.78 -7.49
N THR A 11 1.01 -8.85 -8.74
CA THR A 11 1.09 -7.77 -9.73
C THR A 11 -0.02 -6.71 -9.61
N LEU A 12 -0.88 -6.80 -8.60
CA LEU A 12 -1.90 -5.80 -8.30
C LEU A 12 -1.36 -4.71 -7.36
N SER A 13 -2.08 -3.59 -7.23
CA SER A 13 -1.62 -2.40 -6.53
C SER A 13 -1.04 -2.66 -5.13
N TYR A 14 -1.75 -3.39 -4.27
CA TYR A 14 -1.25 -3.75 -2.94
C TYR A 14 0.01 -4.62 -2.99
N GLY A 15 0.05 -5.57 -3.90
CA GLY A 15 1.21 -6.45 -4.07
C GLY A 15 2.44 -5.71 -4.54
N TYR A 16 2.29 -4.76 -5.48
CA TYR A 16 3.37 -3.86 -5.89
C TYR A 16 3.88 -3.00 -4.73
N VAL A 17 2.97 -2.32 -4.02
CA VAL A 17 3.34 -1.49 -2.86
C VAL A 17 4.10 -2.33 -1.84
N SER A 18 3.59 -3.51 -1.48
CA SER A 18 4.22 -4.40 -0.51
C SER A 18 5.61 -4.85 -0.94
N SER A 19 5.77 -5.27 -2.20
CA SER A 19 7.03 -5.79 -2.72
C SER A 19 8.12 -4.71 -2.72
N PHE A 20 7.82 -3.51 -3.19
CA PHE A 20 8.78 -2.41 -3.19
C PHE A 20 9.07 -1.91 -1.77
N PHE A 21 8.07 -1.87 -0.90
CA PHE A 21 8.26 -1.50 0.50
C PHE A 21 9.22 -2.47 1.21
N ILE A 22 9.03 -3.77 1.04
CA ILE A 22 9.92 -4.81 1.57
C ILE A 22 11.33 -4.64 1.00
N LYS A 23 11.47 -4.43 -0.32
CA LYS A 23 12.76 -4.24 -0.97
C LYS A 23 13.55 -3.08 -0.37
N GLU A 24 12.88 -1.94 -0.16
CA GLU A 24 13.54 -0.77 0.42
C GLU A 24 13.89 -0.95 1.90
N LEU A 25 13.05 -1.62 2.68
CA LEU A 25 13.37 -1.93 4.07
C LEU A 25 14.57 -2.87 4.21
N ILE A 26 14.73 -3.84 3.30
CA ILE A 26 15.91 -4.71 3.28
C ILE A 26 17.17 -3.92 2.94
N LYS A 27 17.11 -2.97 2.01
CA LYS A 27 18.24 -2.05 1.75
C LYS A 27 18.63 -1.23 2.99
N LEU A 28 17.66 -0.96 3.86
CA LEU A 28 17.87 -0.30 5.16
C LEU A 28 18.26 -1.29 6.28
N GLU A 29 18.69 -2.50 5.92
CA GLU A 29 19.17 -3.54 6.84
C GLU A 29 18.11 -4.06 7.86
N TYR A 30 16.82 -3.99 7.48
CA TYR A 30 15.78 -4.69 8.23
C TYR A 30 15.79 -6.18 7.92
N ASP A 31 15.74 -7.03 8.94
CA ASP A 31 15.45 -8.46 8.77
C ASP A 31 13.91 -8.64 8.78
N ILE A 32 13.38 -9.13 7.65
CA ILE A 32 11.95 -9.16 7.41
C ILE A 32 11.44 -10.60 7.34
N ARG A 33 10.28 -10.84 7.96
CA ARG A 33 9.47 -12.03 7.75
C ARG A 33 8.14 -11.62 7.14
N VAL A 34 7.73 -12.33 6.11
CA VAL A 34 6.48 -12.04 5.39
C VAL A 34 5.44 -13.09 5.70
N VAL A 35 4.31 -12.64 6.22
CA VAL A 35 3.10 -13.44 6.38
C VAL A 35 2.16 -13.13 5.23
N MET A 36 1.97 -14.11 4.35
CA MET A 36 1.25 -13.91 3.10
C MET A 36 -0.25 -13.71 3.29
N ILE A 37 -0.79 -12.70 2.63
CA ILE A 37 -2.22 -12.54 2.41
C ILE A 37 -2.54 -13.07 0.99
N GLY A 38 -3.17 -14.23 0.92
CA GLY A 38 -3.46 -14.90 -0.34
C GLY A 38 -2.28 -15.65 -0.93
N LYS A 39 -2.41 -16.08 -2.18
CA LYS A 39 -1.37 -16.82 -2.89
C LYS A 39 -0.38 -15.85 -3.55
N PRO A 40 0.93 -16.01 -3.36
CA PRO A 40 1.92 -15.17 -4.02
C PRO A 40 1.90 -15.37 -5.54
N SER A 41 2.00 -14.27 -6.28
CA SER A 41 2.13 -14.24 -7.74
C SER A 41 2.99 -13.05 -8.14
N PRO A 42 4.28 -13.04 -7.79
CA PRO A 42 5.21 -12.00 -8.20
C PRO A 42 5.51 -12.12 -9.71
N ASP A 43 5.93 -11.04 -10.33
CA ASP A 43 6.28 -10.97 -11.75
C ASP A 43 7.67 -10.33 -11.95
N GLY A 44 8.34 -10.73 -13.03
CA GLY A 44 9.61 -10.17 -13.46
C GLY A 44 10.71 -10.21 -12.38
N ASP A 45 11.48 -9.13 -12.31
CA ASP A 45 12.64 -8.99 -11.41
C ASP A 45 12.26 -9.05 -9.91
N LEU A 46 10.98 -8.82 -9.59
CA LEU A 46 10.49 -8.96 -8.23
C LEU A 46 10.35 -10.43 -7.80
N ALA A 47 10.21 -11.35 -8.75
CA ALA A 47 9.98 -12.76 -8.44
C ALA A 47 11.19 -13.40 -7.71
N GLU A 48 12.40 -13.12 -8.18
CA GLU A 48 13.62 -13.66 -7.57
C GLU A 48 13.83 -13.14 -6.15
N PHE A 49 13.73 -11.83 -5.98
CA PHE A 49 13.82 -11.17 -4.69
C PHE A 49 12.75 -11.65 -3.69
N VAL A 50 11.51 -11.76 -4.13
CA VAL A 50 10.38 -12.17 -3.29
C VAL A 50 10.51 -13.64 -2.88
N ASN A 51 11.01 -14.51 -3.76
CA ASN A 51 11.21 -15.93 -3.45
C ASN A 51 12.17 -16.14 -2.29
N ASP A 52 13.26 -15.36 -2.19
CA ASP A 52 14.16 -15.41 -1.04
C ASP A 52 13.44 -15.06 0.27
N VAL A 53 12.68 -13.97 0.27
CA VAL A 53 11.92 -13.53 1.45
C VAL A 53 10.83 -14.54 1.84
N LEU A 54 10.12 -15.09 0.85
CA LEU A 54 9.05 -16.07 1.06
C LEU A 54 9.55 -17.47 1.44
N SER A 55 10.83 -17.78 1.20
CA SER A 55 11.43 -19.05 1.64
C SER A 55 11.53 -19.15 3.16
N ARG A 56 11.47 -18.03 3.84
CA ARG A 56 11.54 -17.91 5.29
C ARG A 56 10.12 -18.04 5.87
N GLN A 57 9.72 -19.24 6.25
CA GLN A 57 8.35 -19.59 6.67
C GLN A 57 8.04 -19.34 8.16
N ASP A 58 8.89 -18.63 8.87
CA ASP A 58 8.72 -18.26 10.27
C ASP A 58 8.30 -16.79 10.44
N PHE A 59 8.09 -16.37 11.68
CA PHE A 59 7.92 -14.96 12.05
C PHE A 59 8.69 -14.65 13.33
N PHE A 60 9.04 -13.40 13.51
CA PHE A 60 9.68 -12.94 14.74
C PHE A 60 8.66 -12.76 15.84
N TYR A 61 8.77 -13.56 16.89
CA TYR A 61 7.85 -13.50 18.01
C TYR A 61 7.92 -12.15 18.76
N ASP A 62 9.09 -11.55 18.84
CA ASP A 62 9.41 -10.34 19.60
C ASP A 62 9.72 -9.14 18.67
N ALA A 63 8.97 -9.02 17.61
CA ALA A 63 9.08 -7.92 16.66
C ALA A 63 7.70 -7.32 16.34
N PRO A 64 7.64 -6.02 15.97
CA PRO A 64 6.40 -5.42 15.48
C PRO A 64 5.90 -6.06 14.20
N CYS A 65 4.60 -5.89 13.93
CA CYS A 65 3.96 -6.41 12.73
C CYS A 65 3.23 -5.30 11.97
N LEU A 66 3.65 -5.07 10.74
CA LEU A 66 2.98 -4.18 9.78
C LEU A 66 2.04 -4.98 8.89
N LYS A 67 0.76 -4.59 8.80
CA LYS A 67 -0.20 -5.17 7.86
C LYS A 67 -0.59 -4.16 6.80
N ILE A 68 -0.24 -4.47 5.55
CA ILE A 68 -0.60 -3.67 4.36
C ILE A 68 -1.78 -4.35 3.69
N TRP A 69 -3.00 -3.90 3.99
CA TRP A 69 -4.23 -4.52 3.49
C TRP A 69 -5.43 -3.57 3.55
N HIS A 70 -6.60 -4.07 3.20
CA HIS A 70 -7.85 -3.32 3.21
C HIS A 70 -8.29 -2.92 4.63
N GLN A 71 -8.95 -1.78 4.74
CA GLN A 71 -9.46 -1.21 6.00
C GLN A 71 -10.46 -2.12 6.74
N HIS A 72 -11.11 -3.05 6.04
CA HIS A 72 -12.06 -3.97 6.67
C HIS A 72 -11.41 -5.23 7.28
N ASP A 73 -10.11 -5.43 7.10
CA ASP A 73 -9.40 -6.63 7.57
C ASP A 73 -8.02 -6.26 8.17
N LEU A 74 -8.01 -5.49 9.25
CA LEU A 74 -6.80 -5.12 10.01
C LEU A 74 -6.82 -5.69 11.44
N HIS A 75 -7.44 -6.84 11.66
CA HIS A 75 -7.63 -7.40 13.00
C HIS A 75 -6.74 -8.61 13.32
N THR A 76 -5.85 -9.01 12.43
CA THR A 76 -4.94 -10.15 12.64
C THR A 76 -3.49 -9.73 12.42
N TYR A 77 -2.65 -10.04 13.39
CA TYR A 77 -1.21 -9.77 13.39
C TYR A 77 -0.44 -10.97 13.95
N VAL A 78 0.86 -11.03 13.73
CA VAL A 78 1.76 -12.04 14.32
C VAL A 78 2.75 -11.36 15.25
N GLY A 79 3.31 -12.13 16.19
CA GLY A 79 4.22 -11.61 17.20
C GLY A 79 3.50 -10.99 18.40
N LYS A 80 4.28 -10.42 19.32
CA LYS A 80 3.80 -9.83 20.59
C LYS A 80 4.03 -8.34 20.72
N ARG A 81 4.70 -7.74 19.73
CA ARG A 81 5.00 -6.32 19.76
C ARG A 81 3.91 -5.54 19.03
N GLU A 82 4.16 -4.28 18.82
CA GLU A 82 3.23 -3.32 18.27
C GLU A 82 2.66 -3.78 16.92
N SER A 83 1.35 -3.65 16.76
CA SER A 83 0.62 -3.88 15.54
C SER A 83 0.41 -2.57 14.77
N ILE A 84 0.75 -2.56 13.49
CA ILE A 84 0.65 -1.39 12.62
C ILE A 84 -0.23 -1.74 11.43
N GLY A 85 -1.35 -1.05 11.26
CA GLY A 85 -2.20 -1.17 10.09
C GLY A 85 -1.85 -0.14 9.03
N PHE A 86 -1.74 -0.54 7.75
CA PHE A 86 -1.53 0.37 6.65
C PHE A 86 -2.61 0.14 5.58
N PRO A 87 -3.85 0.63 5.81
CA PRO A 87 -4.91 0.56 4.83
C PRO A 87 -4.72 1.61 3.73
N ILE A 88 -4.99 1.20 2.49
CA ILE A 88 -5.13 2.10 1.34
C ILE A 88 -6.60 2.08 0.92
N PHE A 89 -7.30 3.20 1.05
CA PHE A 89 -8.73 3.30 0.82
C PHE A 89 -9.09 4.59 0.05
N GLU A 90 -10.30 4.60 -0.51
CA GLU A 90 -10.82 5.69 -1.34
C GLU A 90 -12.22 6.15 -0.87
N LEU A 91 -12.63 5.77 0.35
CA LEU A 91 -13.94 6.05 0.93
C LEU A 91 -13.81 7.01 2.12
N GLU A 92 -14.79 7.87 2.33
CA GLU A 92 -14.84 8.80 3.48
C GLU A 92 -15.62 8.20 4.66
N ASP A 93 -16.73 7.52 4.36
CA ASP A 93 -17.58 6.92 5.38
C ASP A 93 -17.29 5.44 5.55
N PHE A 94 -16.81 5.05 6.70
CA PHE A 94 -16.53 3.66 7.04
C PHE A 94 -17.77 2.98 7.63
N LYS A 95 -18.02 1.76 7.17
CA LYS A 95 -18.99 0.87 7.79
C LYS A 95 -18.53 0.45 9.20
N PRO A 96 -19.44 0.00 10.08
CA PRO A 96 -19.07 -0.44 11.43
C PRO A 96 -17.93 -1.47 11.47
N VAL A 97 -17.90 -2.42 10.53
CA VAL A 97 -16.83 -3.43 10.42
C VAL A 97 -15.48 -2.79 10.09
N GLU A 98 -15.45 -1.78 9.24
CA GLU A 98 -14.23 -1.06 8.85
C GLU A 98 -13.69 -0.22 10.01
N LYS A 99 -14.58 0.49 10.73
CA LYS A 99 -14.23 1.24 11.95
C LYS A 99 -13.65 0.32 13.02
N HIS A 100 -14.31 -0.82 13.25
CA HIS A 100 -13.84 -1.82 14.22
C HIS A 100 -12.47 -2.36 13.81
N SER A 101 -12.30 -2.74 12.54
CA SER A 101 -11.06 -3.28 12.01
C SER A 101 -9.90 -2.28 12.09
N CYS A 102 -10.13 -1.01 11.71
CA CYS A 102 -9.13 0.04 11.82
C CYS A 102 -8.82 0.44 13.28
N GLY A 103 -9.72 0.18 14.20
CA GLY A 103 -9.49 0.42 15.65
C GLY A 103 -8.67 -0.67 16.35
N TYR A 104 -8.35 -1.77 15.66
CA TYR A 104 -7.66 -2.90 16.27
C TYR A 104 -6.15 -2.69 16.44
N PRO A 105 -5.39 -2.21 15.42
CA PRO A 105 -3.95 -2.02 15.54
C PRO A 105 -3.59 -0.89 16.51
N ASP A 106 -2.40 -0.98 17.12
CA ASP A 106 -1.85 0.05 17.99
C ASP A 106 -1.59 1.36 17.24
N TYR A 107 -1.15 1.25 15.98
CA TYR A 107 -0.88 2.39 15.11
C TYR A 107 -1.47 2.19 13.71
N LEU A 108 -1.81 3.30 13.07
CA LEU A 108 -2.24 3.33 11.68
C LEU A 108 -1.31 4.20 10.85
N PHE A 109 -0.87 3.66 9.72
CA PHE A 109 -0.25 4.43 8.65
C PHE A 109 -1.31 4.76 7.59
N THR A 110 -1.16 5.88 6.93
CA THR A 110 -2.00 6.29 5.80
C THR A 110 -1.18 7.05 4.77
N CYS A 111 -1.54 6.95 3.49
CA CYS A 111 -0.76 7.52 2.39
C CYS A 111 -0.79 9.05 2.32
N SER A 112 -1.75 9.70 2.98
CA SER A 112 -1.99 11.14 2.82
C SER A 112 -2.64 11.78 4.04
N SER A 113 -2.55 13.10 4.13
CA SER A 113 -3.29 13.88 5.13
C SER A 113 -4.80 13.76 4.98
N TRP A 114 -5.31 13.60 3.74
CA TRP A 114 -6.72 13.28 3.52
C TRP A 114 -7.11 11.96 4.21
N GLY A 115 -6.33 10.89 4.00
CA GLY A 115 -6.56 9.62 4.66
C GLY A 115 -6.51 9.71 6.19
N LYS A 116 -5.58 10.51 6.76
CA LYS A 116 -5.54 10.80 8.20
C LYS A 116 -6.84 11.46 8.67
N ASN A 117 -7.32 12.47 7.97
CA ASN A 117 -8.57 13.16 8.31
C ASN A 117 -9.78 12.23 8.24
N VAL A 118 -9.84 11.36 7.21
CA VAL A 118 -10.92 10.35 7.10
C VAL A 118 -10.91 9.41 8.31
N LEU A 119 -9.75 8.90 8.71
CA LEU A 119 -9.63 8.02 9.88
C LEU A 119 -10.11 8.72 11.17
N ILE A 120 -9.69 9.97 11.39
CA ILE A 120 -10.12 10.78 12.54
C ILE A 120 -11.65 11.00 12.51
N ASN A 121 -12.22 11.39 11.37
CA ASN A 121 -13.66 11.62 11.21
C ASN A 121 -14.49 10.35 11.44
N ASN A 122 -13.89 9.17 11.24
CA ASN A 122 -14.50 7.88 11.57
C ASN A 122 -14.28 7.43 13.01
N GLY A 123 -13.72 8.30 13.88
CA GLY A 123 -13.62 8.11 15.32
C GLY A 123 -12.33 7.44 15.78
N LEU A 124 -11.30 7.36 14.93
CA LEU A 124 -10.00 6.82 15.33
C LEU A 124 -9.13 7.90 15.98
N LYS A 125 -8.25 7.49 16.90
CA LYS A 125 -7.43 8.41 17.69
C LYS A 125 -6.31 9.01 16.86
N GLU A 126 -6.25 10.33 16.82
CA GLU A 126 -5.28 11.07 16.01
C GLU A 126 -3.82 10.75 16.36
N GLU A 127 -3.52 10.58 17.65
CA GLU A 127 -2.18 10.30 18.16
C GLU A 127 -1.58 8.98 17.63
N ASN A 128 -2.44 8.05 17.22
CA ASN A 128 -2.03 6.74 16.68
C ASN A 128 -1.96 6.72 15.15
N ILE A 129 -2.27 7.84 14.46
CA ILE A 129 -2.35 7.89 12.99
C ILE A 129 -1.19 8.69 12.42
N HIS A 130 -0.37 8.03 11.61
CA HIS A 130 0.81 8.63 10.97
C HIS A 130 0.66 8.66 9.45
N VAL A 131 1.01 9.81 8.85
CA VAL A 131 1.02 9.94 7.39
C VAL A 131 2.37 9.43 6.87
N VAL A 132 2.31 8.39 6.05
CA VAL A 132 3.45 7.74 5.38
C VAL A 132 3.14 7.73 3.88
N PRO A 133 3.54 8.75 3.12
CA PRO A 133 3.28 8.83 1.69
C PRO A 133 3.92 7.66 0.94
N LEU A 134 3.22 7.17 -0.08
CA LEU A 134 3.81 6.19 -0.98
C LEU A 134 4.87 6.88 -1.86
N GLY A 135 5.96 6.16 -2.13
CA GLY A 135 6.99 6.56 -3.05
C GLY A 135 6.71 6.10 -4.49
N PHE A 136 7.67 6.31 -5.36
CA PHE A 136 7.71 5.77 -6.72
C PHE A 136 9.11 5.22 -7.01
N ASN A 137 9.21 4.35 -8.00
CA ASN A 137 10.49 3.81 -8.43
C ASN A 137 11.16 4.78 -9.41
N ASP A 138 12.21 5.49 -8.95
CA ASP A 138 12.96 6.47 -9.73
C ASP A 138 13.90 5.84 -10.77
N GLU A 139 14.17 4.55 -10.68
CA GLU A 139 14.88 3.80 -11.72
C GLU A 139 14.00 3.62 -12.97
N LEU A 140 12.68 3.44 -12.78
CA LEU A 140 11.70 3.27 -13.86
C LEU A 140 11.11 4.60 -14.33
N PHE A 141 10.81 5.51 -13.41
CA PHE A 141 10.15 6.78 -13.71
C PHE A 141 11.15 7.92 -13.73
N LYS A 142 11.80 8.12 -14.85
CA LYS A 142 12.78 9.19 -15.06
C LYS A 142 12.18 10.32 -15.89
N PRO A 143 12.57 11.58 -15.64
CA PRO A 143 12.23 12.67 -16.54
C PRO A 143 12.69 12.35 -17.97
N CYS A 144 11.82 12.52 -18.94
CA CYS A 144 12.16 12.41 -20.35
C CYS A 144 11.98 13.75 -21.04
N GLN A 145 12.78 13.99 -22.09
CA GLN A 145 12.55 15.14 -22.95
C GLN A 145 11.36 14.81 -23.86
N LEU A 146 10.30 15.60 -23.73
CA LEU A 146 9.17 15.52 -24.67
C LEU A 146 9.55 16.17 -25.99
N PRO A 147 9.06 15.64 -27.13
CA PRO A 147 9.24 16.31 -28.43
C PRO A 147 8.67 17.74 -28.36
N SER A 148 9.42 18.70 -28.86
CA SER A 148 9.02 20.13 -28.89
C SER A 148 8.15 20.45 -30.11
N ASP A 149 7.06 19.70 -30.32
CA ASP A 149 6.18 19.89 -31.48
C ASP A 149 4.99 20.83 -31.21
N ASN A 150 5.04 21.58 -30.10
CA ASN A 150 4.00 22.50 -29.65
C ASN A 150 2.60 21.86 -29.44
N LYS A 151 2.54 20.54 -29.29
CA LYS A 151 1.28 19.83 -29.02
C LYS A 151 1.14 19.54 -27.53
N THR A 152 -0.05 19.76 -27.01
CA THR A 152 -0.43 19.31 -25.66
C THR A 152 -1.00 17.91 -25.76
N ILE A 153 -0.41 16.94 -25.05
CA ILE A 153 -0.85 15.57 -25.00
C ILE A 153 -1.55 15.34 -23.66
N PHE A 154 -2.83 14.96 -23.73
CA PHE A 154 -3.58 14.52 -22.55
C PHE A 154 -3.54 13.00 -22.47
N GLY A 155 -3.17 12.47 -21.30
CA GLY A 155 -3.15 11.04 -21.05
C GLY A 155 -4.02 10.66 -19.85
N ASN A 156 -4.77 9.56 -19.97
CA ASN A 156 -5.50 8.96 -18.86
C ASN A 156 -5.13 7.48 -18.77
N PHE A 157 -4.54 7.06 -17.65
CA PHE A 157 -4.05 5.72 -17.41
C PHE A 157 -4.84 5.07 -16.28
N GLY A 158 -5.45 3.93 -16.52
CA GLY A 158 -6.21 3.18 -15.53
C GLY A 158 -7.14 2.15 -16.14
N LYS A 159 -7.79 1.36 -15.28
CA LYS A 159 -8.84 0.44 -15.71
C LYS A 159 -10.05 1.21 -16.24
N PHE A 160 -10.79 0.62 -17.19
CA PHE A 160 -12.06 1.17 -17.66
C PHE A 160 -13.12 0.98 -16.56
N GLU A 161 -13.22 1.98 -15.69
CA GLU A 161 -14.18 2.06 -14.59
C GLU A 161 -14.80 3.46 -14.59
N ILE A 162 -16.10 3.58 -14.27
CA ILE A 162 -16.83 4.87 -14.24
C ILE A 162 -16.10 5.91 -13.38
N ARG A 163 -15.60 5.52 -12.22
CA ARG A 163 -14.86 6.42 -11.31
C ARG A 163 -13.57 7.01 -11.88
N LYS A 164 -13.04 6.45 -12.98
CA LYS A 164 -11.83 6.96 -13.64
C LYS A 164 -12.13 8.05 -14.67
N GLY A 165 -13.42 8.29 -15.01
CA GLY A 165 -13.87 9.39 -15.83
C GLY A 165 -13.39 9.36 -17.28
N HIS A 166 -13.11 8.17 -17.86
CA HIS A 166 -12.66 8.06 -19.25
C HIS A 166 -13.69 8.64 -20.24
N ASP A 167 -14.97 8.44 -19.97
CA ASP A 167 -16.10 9.00 -20.72
C ASP A 167 -16.14 10.52 -20.64
N VAL A 168 -16.01 11.07 -19.42
CA VAL A 168 -15.99 12.52 -19.17
C VAL A 168 -14.80 13.18 -19.88
N LEU A 169 -13.63 12.52 -19.88
CA LEU A 169 -12.44 13.05 -20.57
C LEU A 169 -12.68 13.19 -22.06
N VAL A 170 -13.23 12.14 -22.72
CA VAL A 170 -13.52 12.16 -24.16
C VAL A 170 -14.55 13.24 -24.52
N GLU A 171 -15.61 13.36 -23.73
CA GLU A 171 -16.60 14.44 -23.93
C GLU A 171 -16.00 15.83 -23.78
N ALA A 172 -15.18 16.04 -22.75
CA ALA A 172 -14.52 17.34 -22.51
C ALA A 172 -13.53 17.70 -23.63
N PHE A 173 -12.84 16.70 -24.19
CA PHE A 173 -11.89 16.93 -25.29
C PHE A 173 -12.57 17.26 -26.61
N ASN A 174 -13.80 16.82 -26.85
CA ASN A 174 -14.56 17.06 -28.07
C ASN A 174 -15.37 18.39 -28.06
N LYS A 175 -15.37 19.13 -26.97
CA LYS A 175 -15.98 20.46 -26.83
C LYS A 175 -14.99 21.58 -27.12
#